data_f823dde794029232612a9255ee0b987f
#
_entry.id   f823dde794029232612a9255ee0b987f
#
_cell.length_a   1.000
_cell.length_b   1.000
_cell.length_c   1.000
_cell.angle_alpha   90.00
_cell.angle_beta   90.00
_cell.angle_gamma   90.00
#
_symmetry.space_group_name_H-M   'P 1'
#
loop_
_entity.id
_entity.type
_entity.pdbx_description
1 polymer ?
#
loop_
_entity_poly.entity_id
_entity_poly.type
_entity_poly.pdbx_seq_one_letter_code
_entity_poly.pdbx_strand_id
1 'polypeptide(L)'
;MNKQISLFYLLKEKFYILLCKAGVDRAVFWGILTKFWAIIVGPVTLLFVAFRFSPQLQGYYYTFFSIIAFQFLIELGLSSIIIQFASHEWSGLSLDRSGQIIGEKNALSRLQSLAQLFFHWYCFASIVLTLGLGICGYLFFSRNQSADINWMLPWISLCVCNGVIFCLIPIWALLEGCNQILKLYPYRFIQGMFSSLSLWIAILLGAKLWAVAISNVVVIICAGVFLLYKCRMFLKTLLFSVPVGSRINWRQDILPLQWRTTITYLIGPFAFTMFVPVLFRYYGAVVAGQMGMTLNLVSVVSIIPSPWLNPRVPQFGMLIAKKKYRDLDRVFWRTTKIFIGVAIIGAILAWFVIYILNQLRHPLAARFLPLLSSGLFILAQFVMVISTPFAIYLRVHKKEPLLFVSVISGISIGLSTFILGKHYSALGMAWGYLINILILIPIVFIIWHRCRIEWHRDEYIDAVISSSYMTKEVV
;
A
#
# COMPACT_ATOMS: atom_id res chain seq x y z
N MET A 1 12.64 -30.61 32.41
CA MET A 1 12.98 -29.87 31.16
C MET A 1 12.48 -30.59 29.90
N ASN A 2 12.57 -31.92 29.75
CA ASN A 2 12.13 -32.64 28.55
C ASN A 2 10.61 -32.67 28.27
N LYS A 3 9.73 -32.64 29.27
CA LYS A 3 8.26 -32.65 29.10
C LYS A 3 7.72 -31.32 28.53
N GLN A 4 8.29 -30.19 28.91
CA GLN A 4 7.89 -28.87 28.38
C GLN A 4 8.31 -28.66 26.93
N ILE A 5 9.47 -29.20 26.52
CA ILE A 5 9.95 -29.17 25.13
C ILE A 5 9.05 -30.04 24.24
N SER A 6 8.63 -31.21 24.71
CA SER A 6 7.72 -32.10 23.99
C SER A 6 6.30 -31.51 23.82
N LEU A 7 5.78 -30.82 24.83
CA LEU A 7 4.48 -30.15 24.76
C LEU A 7 4.49 -28.98 23.78
N PHE A 8 5.59 -28.23 23.74
CA PHE A 8 5.78 -27.13 22.79
C PHE A 8 5.85 -27.63 21.34
N TYR A 9 6.53 -28.76 21.09
CA TYR A 9 6.56 -29.40 19.77
C TYR A 9 5.19 -29.94 19.35
N LEU A 10 4.45 -30.58 20.25
CA LEU A 10 3.09 -31.09 20.00
C LEU A 10 2.08 -29.96 19.75
N LEU A 11 2.16 -28.86 20.49
CA LEU A 11 1.32 -27.68 20.26
C LEU A 11 1.64 -27.02 18.92
N LYS A 12 2.92 -26.93 18.56
CA LYS A 12 3.39 -26.42 17.26
C LYS A 12 2.90 -27.28 16.11
N GLU A 13 2.95 -28.58 16.24
CA GLU A 13 2.50 -29.54 15.22
C GLU A 13 0.97 -29.53 15.07
N LYS A 14 0.19 -29.53 16.16
CA LYS A 14 -1.26 -29.37 16.13
C LYS A 14 -1.71 -28.04 15.55
N PHE A 15 -1.03 -26.95 15.89
CA PHE A 15 -1.30 -25.63 15.32
C PHE A 15 -0.99 -25.59 13.81
N TYR A 16 0.11 -26.25 13.40
CA TYR A 16 0.46 -26.34 11.99
C TYR A 16 -0.55 -27.19 11.18
N ILE A 17 -1.01 -28.31 11.75
CA ILE A 17 -2.05 -29.14 11.13
C ILE A 17 -3.40 -28.39 11.04
N LEU A 18 -3.76 -27.59 12.02
CA LEU A 18 -4.96 -26.76 12.03
C LEU A 18 -4.88 -25.65 10.94
N LEU A 19 -3.71 -25.01 10.79
CA LEU A 19 -3.45 -24.02 9.75
C LEU A 19 -3.50 -24.64 8.34
N CYS A 20 -2.91 -25.83 8.15
CA CYS A 20 -2.97 -26.56 6.88
C CYS A 20 -4.41 -26.97 6.51
N LYS A 21 -5.23 -27.41 7.47
CA LYS A 21 -6.66 -27.70 7.28
C LYS A 21 -7.47 -26.44 6.93
N ALA A 22 -7.04 -25.28 7.39
CA ALA A 22 -7.65 -23.98 7.05
C ALA A 22 -7.13 -23.40 5.71
N GLY A 23 -6.27 -24.12 4.97
CA GLY A 23 -5.67 -23.65 3.72
C GLY A 23 -4.65 -22.51 3.92
N VAL A 24 -4.12 -22.37 5.13
CA VAL A 24 -3.10 -21.37 5.48
C VAL A 24 -1.72 -21.99 5.27
N ASP A 25 -1.16 -21.79 4.09
CA ASP A 25 0.23 -22.13 3.80
C ASP A 25 1.18 -21.24 4.61
N ARG A 26 2.42 -21.72 4.78
CA ARG A 26 3.47 -21.01 5.56
C ARG A 26 3.71 -19.58 5.07
N ALA A 27 3.59 -19.34 3.76
CA ALA A 27 3.69 -17.99 3.19
C ALA A 27 2.53 -17.10 3.63
N VAL A 28 1.29 -17.64 3.59
CA VAL A 28 0.08 -16.94 4.02
C VAL A 28 0.15 -16.58 5.51
N PHE A 29 0.65 -17.49 6.36
CA PHE A 29 0.86 -17.23 7.78
C PHE A 29 1.76 -15.99 8.03
N TRP A 30 2.93 -15.94 7.38
CA TRP A 30 3.84 -14.80 7.52
C TRP A 30 3.25 -13.52 6.95
N GLY A 31 2.48 -13.61 5.86
CA GLY A 31 1.74 -12.48 5.30
C GLY A 31 0.71 -11.91 6.27
N ILE A 32 -0.07 -12.77 6.93
CA ILE A 32 -1.06 -12.38 7.96
C ILE A 32 -0.34 -11.73 9.16
N LEU A 33 0.75 -12.34 9.62
CA LEU A 33 1.52 -11.82 10.77
C LEU A 33 2.11 -10.44 10.48
N THR A 34 2.61 -10.21 9.24
CA THR A 34 3.09 -8.90 8.79
C THR A 34 1.98 -7.84 8.81
N LYS A 35 0.77 -8.20 8.36
CA LYS A 35 -0.39 -7.29 8.40
C LYS A 35 -0.86 -6.99 9.82
N PHE A 36 -0.90 -8.02 10.66
CA PHE A 36 -1.25 -7.86 12.08
C PHE A 36 -0.25 -6.93 12.79
N TRP A 37 1.06 -7.13 12.55
CA TRP A 37 2.08 -6.23 13.08
C TRP A 37 1.89 -4.79 12.60
N ALA A 38 1.62 -4.57 11.32
CA ALA A 38 1.39 -3.24 10.77
C ALA A 38 0.20 -2.52 11.42
N ILE A 39 -0.88 -3.26 11.77
CA ILE A 39 -2.05 -2.71 12.48
C ILE A 39 -1.64 -2.21 13.88
N ILE A 40 -0.72 -2.89 14.57
CA ILE A 40 -0.23 -2.51 15.89
C ILE A 40 0.74 -1.32 15.79
N VAL A 41 1.66 -1.36 14.82
CA VAL A 41 2.72 -0.35 14.66
C VAL A 41 2.15 1.06 14.48
N GLY A 42 1.08 1.21 13.70
CA GLY A 42 0.46 2.52 13.44
C GLY A 42 0.06 3.26 14.72
N PRO A 43 -0.89 2.73 15.52
CA PRO A 43 -1.32 3.35 16.77
C PRO A 43 -0.19 3.52 17.80
N VAL A 44 0.70 2.55 17.93
CA VAL A 44 1.82 2.63 18.88
C VAL A 44 2.77 3.76 18.48
N THR A 45 3.14 3.87 17.20
CA THR A 45 3.98 4.98 16.70
C THR A 45 3.32 6.33 16.91
N LEU A 46 2.00 6.41 16.66
CA LEU A 46 1.23 7.61 16.90
C LEU A 46 1.33 8.07 18.37
N LEU A 47 1.23 7.14 19.32
CA LEU A 47 1.39 7.44 20.75
C LEU A 47 2.81 7.93 21.07
N PHE A 48 3.86 7.25 20.58
CA PHE A 48 5.24 7.69 20.78
C PHE A 48 5.50 9.09 20.26
N VAL A 49 5.03 9.39 19.04
CA VAL A 49 5.14 10.71 18.43
C VAL A 49 4.38 11.75 19.27
N ALA A 50 3.14 11.43 19.67
CA ALA A 50 2.30 12.34 20.43
C ALA A 50 2.86 12.72 21.81
N PHE A 51 3.47 11.75 22.51
CA PHE A 51 4.01 11.98 23.85
C PHE A 51 5.43 12.56 23.86
N ARG A 52 6.24 12.25 22.84
CA ARG A 52 7.67 12.62 22.86
C ARG A 52 8.04 13.80 21.97
N PHE A 53 7.23 14.10 20.95
CA PHE A 53 7.54 15.19 20.04
C PHE A 53 6.80 16.48 20.44
N SER A 54 7.43 17.63 20.21
CA SER A 54 6.73 18.92 20.24
C SER A 54 5.73 18.99 19.07
N PRO A 55 4.67 19.84 19.12
CA PRO A 55 3.75 20.01 18.00
C PRO A 55 4.44 20.38 16.68
N GLN A 56 5.48 21.21 16.74
CA GLN A 56 6.29 21.62 15.59
C GLN A 56 7.08 20.43 15.03
N LEU A 57 7.75 19.66 15.91
CA LEU A 57 8.53 18.48 15.52
C LEU A 57 7.66 17.42 14.86
N GLN A 58 6.42 17.21 15.39
CA GLN A 58 5.40 16.36 14.80
C GLN A 58 5.08 16.80 13.36
N GLY A 59 4.98 18.11 13.11
CA GLY A 59 4.75 18.67 11.78
C GLY A 59 5.84 18.34 10.78
N TYR A 60 7.10 18.52 11.17
CA TYR A 60 8.25 18.12 10.34
C TYR A 60 8.26 16.61 10.07
N TYR A 61 8.00 15.81 11.09
CA TYR A 61 7.93 14.35 10.97
C TYR A 61 6.94 13.90 9.89
N TYR A 62 5.68 14.34 9.96
CA TYR A 62 4.66 13.96 8.98
C TYR A 62 4.90 14.57 7.60
N THR A 63 5.45 15.78 7.54
CA THR A 63 5.80 16.42 6.27
C THR A 63 6.95 15.69 5.57
N PHE A 64 7.96 15.19 6.31
CA PHE A 64 9.01 14.33 5.76
C PHE A 64 8.42 13.11 5.06
N PHE A 65 7.53 12.38 5.73
CA PHE A 65 6.88 11.22 5.12
C PHE A 65 6.03 11.59 3.89
N SER A 66 5.32 12.70 3.94
CA SER A 66 4.50 13.16 2.82
C SER A 66 5.33 13.53 1.60
N ILE A 67 6.48 14.20 1.79
CA ILE A 67 7.37 14.56 0.67
C ILE A 67 8.07 13.31 0.12
N ILE A 68 8.52 12.38 0.97
CA ILE A 68 9.12 11.12 0.52
C ILE A 68 8.11 10.27 -0.26
N ALA A 69 6.84 10.31 0.14
CA ALA A 69 5.80 9.55 -0.56
C ALA A 69 5.70 9.91 -2.05
N PHE A 70 6.18 11.09 -2.50
CA PHE A 70 6.25 11.43 -3.92
C PHE A 70 7.17 10.53 -4.75
N GLN A 71 7.92 9.62 -4.13
CA GLN A 71 8.65 8.57 -4.85
C GLN A 71 7.77 7.76 -5.81
N PHE A 72 6.44 7.66 -5.55
CA PHE A 72 5.50 6.99 -6.46
C PHE A 72 5.46 7.61 -7.86
N LEU A 73 5.79 8.92 -7.99
CA LEU A 73 5.90 9.61 -9.27
C LEU A 73 7.04 9.08 -10.15
N ILE A 74 8.05 8.48 -9.55
CA ILE A 74 9.20 7.89 -10.26
C ILE A 74 9.01 6.38 -10.40
N GLU A 75 8.38 5.75 -9.43
CA GLU A 75 8.10 4.31 -9.41
C GLU A 75 7.07 3.90 -10.46
N LEU A 76 6.02 4.69 -10.69
CA LEU A 76 5.01 4.55 -11.76
C LEU A 76 4.37 3.16 -11.86
N GLY A 77 4.35 2.39 -10.77
CA GLY A 77 3.82 1.02 -10.74
C GLY A 77 4.71 -0.02 -11.41
N LEU A 78 5.98 0.29 -11.69
CA LEU A 78 6.94 -0.62 -12.33
C LEU A 78 7.15 -1.92 -11.56
N SER A 79 7.08 -1.89 -10.23
CA SER A 79 7.17 -3.11 -9.40
C SER A 79 6.11 -4.15 -9.77
N SER A 80 4.87 -3.72 -10.06
CA SER A 80 3.78 -4.61 -10.49
C SER A 80 4.07 -5.25 -11.84
N ILE A 81 4.71 -4.52 -12.74
CA ILE A 81 5.12 -5.01 -14.06
C ILE A 81 6.22 -6.05 -13.92
N ILE A 82 7.24 -5.76 -13.09
CA ILE A 82 8.33 -6.69 -12.81
C ILE A 82 7.76 -8.02 -12.29
N ILE A 83 6.81 -7.98 -11.35
CA ILE A 83 6.18 -9.18 -10.79
C ILE A 83 5.48 -9.98 -11.89
N GLN A 84 4.72 -9.34 -12.77
CA GLN A 84 3.98 -10.01 -13.83
C GLN A 84 4.91 -10.68 -14.84
N PHE A 85 5.90 -9.96 -15.36
CA PHE A 85 6.86 -10.53 -16.31
C PHE A 85 7.73 -11.61 -15.68
N ALA A 86 8.26 -11.38 -14.47
CA ALA A 86 9.05 -12.37 -13.76
C ALA A 86 8.25 -13.65 -13.47
N SER A 87 6.97 -13.55 -13.11
CA SER A 87 6.13 -14.72 -12.87
C SER A 87 5.86 -15.54 -14.13
N HIS A 88 5.74 -14.86 -15.28
CA HIS A 88 5.58 -15.54 -16.57
C HIS A 88 6.82 -16.32 -16.96
N GLU A 89 8.00 -15.68 -16.91
CA GLU A 89 9.26 -16.36 -17.24
C GLU A 89 9.63 -17.44 -16.21
N TRP A 90 9.23 -17.26 -14.94
CA TRP A 90 9.48 -18.23 -13.88
C TRP A 90 8.74 -19.56 -14.06
N SER A 91 7.70 -19.61 -14.88
CA SER A 91 6.94 -20.83 -15.14
C SER A 91 7.78 -21.97 -15.74
N GLY A 92 8.85 -21.63 -16.48
CA GLY A 92 9.83 -22.57 -17.08
C GLY A 92 11.12 -22.73 -16.27
N LEU A 93 11.20 -22.13 -15.06
CA LEU A 93 12.41 -22.06 -14.27
C LEU A 93 12.19 -22.62 -12.85
N SER A 94 13.28 -23.05 -12.22
CA SER A 94 13.27 -23.52 -10.82
C SER A 94 14.59 -23.20 -10.14
N LEU A 95 14.63 -23.34 -8.80
CA LEU A 95 15.86 -23.23 -8.04
C LEU A 95 16.44 -24.61 -7.75
N ASP A 96 17.71 -24.77 -7.98
CA ASP A 96 18.47 -25.90 -7.48
C ASP A 96 18.73 -25.78 -5.97
N ARG A 97 19.23 -26.88 -5.36
CA ARG A 97 19.62 -26.94 -3.94
C ARG A 97 20.69 -25.91 -3.56
N SER A 98 21.54 -25.52 -4.51
CA SER A 98 22.54 -24.44 -4.36
C SER A 98 21.95 -23.01 -4.40
N GLY A 99 20.67 -22.86 -4.77
CA GLY A 99 20.01 -21.57 -4.98
C GLY A 99 20.29 -20.94 -6.34
N GLN A 100 20.87 -21.71 -7.30
CA GLN A 100 21.01 -21.28 -8.69
C GLN A 100 19.70 -21.51 -9.45
N ILE A 101 19.44 -20.64 -10.44
CA ILE A 101 18.27 -20.76 -11.31
C ILE A 101 18.60 -21.73 -12.44
N ILE A 102 17.78 -22.76 -12.61
CA ILE A 102 17.88 -23.77 -13.66
C ILE A 102 16.56 -23.86 -14.42
N GLY A 103 16.61 -24.25 -15.70
CA GLY A 103 15.44 -24.44 -16.56
C GLY A 103 15.71 -24.00 -18.00
N GLU A 104 14.67 -23.53 -18.66
CA GLU A 104 14.71 -23.12 -20.05
C GLU A 104 15.65 -21.93 -20.28
N LYS A 105 16.61 -22.06 -21.22
CA LYS A 105 17.64 -21.03 -21.47
C LYS A 105 17.04 -19.70 -21.93
N ASN A 106 16.00 -19.74 -22.75
CA ASN A 106 15.34 -18.52 -23.25
C ASN A 106 14.61 -17.78 -22.12
N ALA A 107 13.85 -18.48 -21.28
CA ALA A 107 13.17 -17.91 -20.13
C ALA A 107 14.18 -17.32 -19.12
N LEU A 108 15.29 -18.01 -18.87
CA LEU A 108 16.36 -17.48 -18.02
C LEU A 108 16.99 -16.22 -18.59
N SER A 109 17.30 -16.20 -19.92
CA SER A 109 17.87 -15.04 -20.58
C SER A 109 16.94 -13.83 -20.54
N ARG A 110 15.63 -14.02 -20.77
CA ARG A 110 14.60 -12.97 -20.67
C ARG A 110 14.50 -12.45 -19.24
N LEU A 111 14.47 -13.33 -18.23
CA LEU A 111 14.43 -12.94 -16.82
C LEU A 111 15.69 -12.17 -16.39
N GLN A 112 16.89 -12.57 -16.85
CA GLN A 112 18.15 -11.86 -16.62
C GLN A 112 18.12 -10.46 -17.26
N SER A 113 17.69 -10.35 -18.52
CA SER A 113 17.59 -9.08 -19.21
C SER A 113 16.59 -8.14 -18.53
N LEU A 114 15.46 -8.67 -18.06
CA LEU A 114 14.48 -7.94 -17.25
C LEU A 114 15.11 -7.40 -15.96
N ALA A 115 15.77 -8.29 -15.21
CA ALA A 115 16.36 -7.94 -13.92
C ALA A 115 17.43 -6.86 -14.06
N GLN A 116 18.33 -6.99 -15.05
CA GLN A 116 19.38 -6.00 -15.32
C GLN A 116 18.81 -4.66 -15.77
N LEU A 117 17.85 -4.68 -16.70
CA LEU A 117 17.19 -3.47 -17.20
C LEU A 117 16.57 -2.66 -16.05
N PHE A 118 15.74 -3.30 -15.23
CA PHE A 118 15.08 -2.61 -14.13
C PHE A 118 16.04 -2.23 -13.01
N PHE A 119 17.03 -3.04 -12.70
CA PHE A 119 18.03 -2.70 -11.68
C PHE A 119 18.81 -1.44 -12.07
N HIS A 120 19.30 -1.34 -13.32
CA HIS A 120 19.97 -0.14 -13.81
C HIS A 120 19.06 1.08 -13.78
N TRP A 121 17.80 0.91 -14.24
CA TRP A 121 16.81 1.98 -14.19
C TRP A 121 16.58 2.49 -12.76
N TYR A 122 16.35 1.58 -11.80
CA TYR A 122 16.11 1.98 -10.41
C TYR A 122 17.36 2.56 -9.74
N CYS A 123 18.55 2.12 -10.08
CA CYS A 123 19.80 2.75 -9.63
C CYS A 123 19.90 4.20 -10.12
N PHE A 124 19.65 4.44 -11.40
CA PHE A 124 19.59 5.79 -11.96
C PHE A 124 18.48 6.62 -11.31
N ALA A 125 17.28 6.08 -11.26
CA ALA A 125 16.11 6.74 -10.68
C ALA A 125 16.28 7.04 -9.18
N SER A 126 17.01 6.21 -8.44
CA SER A 126 17.32 6.45 -7.02
C SER A 126 18.21 7.66 -6.80
N ILE A 127 19.18 7.88 -7.71
CA ILE A 127 20.04 9.09 -7.66
C ILE A 127 19.19 10.33 -7.94
N VAL A 128 18.37 10.30 -9.00
CA VAL A 128 17.45 11.40 -9.35
C VAL A 128 16.46 11.67 -8.22
N LEU A 129 15.90 10.61 -7.60
CA LEU A 129 15.00 10.71 -6.45
C LEU A 129 15.70 11.38 -5.26
N THR A 130 16.88 10.89 -4.89
CA THR A 130 17.64 11.40 -3.75
C THR A 130 17.98 12.88 -3.91
N LEU A 131 18.49 13.26 -5.08
CA LEU A 131 18.83 14.65 -5.40
C LEU A 131 17.56 15.51 -5.47
N GLY A 132 16.53 15.03 -6.17
CA GLY A 132 15.26 15.74 -6.31
C GLY A 132 14.57 15.99 -4.97
N LEU A 133 14.41 14.96 -4.14
CA LEU A 133 13.85 15.11 -2.79
C LEU A 133 14.74 15.98 -1.89
N GLY A 134 16.06 15.82 -1.97
CA GLY A 134 17.02 16.63 -1.23
C GLY A 134 16.85 18.12 -1.55
N ILE A 135 16.87 18.50 -2.82
CA ILE A 135 16.73 19.89 -3.28
C ILE A 135 15.32 20.42 -2.99
N CYS A 136 14.29 19.71 -3.41
CA CYS A 136 12.90 20.14 -3.21
C CYS A 136 12.57 20.31 -1.72
N GLY A 137 12.99 19.36 -0.87
CA GLY A 137 12.78 19.46 0.56
C GLY A 137 13.59 20.58 1.19
N TYR A 138 14.84 20.79 0.76
CA TYR A 138 15.64 21.92 1.22
C TYR A 138 14.96 23.26 0.89
N LEU A 139 14.53 23.46 -0.36
CA LEU A 139 13.82 24.68 -0.78
C LEU A 139 12.48 24.85 -0.04
N PHE A 140 11.79 23.75 0.24
CA PHE A 140 10.53 23.76 0.96
C PHE A 140 10.69 24.15 2.43
N PHE A 141 11.60 23.49 3.16
CA PHE A 141 11.78 23.71 4.60
C PHE A 141 12.53 25.00 4.90
N SER A 142 13.47 25.45 4.06
CA SER A 142 14.20 26.70 4.25
C SER A 142 13.29 27.94 4.20
N ARG A 143 12.22 27.90 3.40
CA ARG A 143 11.23 28.99 3.30
C ARG A 143 10.26 29.05 4.47
N ASN A 144 10.21 28.02 5.30
CA ASN A 144 9.24 27.88 6.41
C ASN A 144 9.97 27.48 7.70
N GLN A 145 11.18 28.02 7.92
CA GLN A 145 11.97 27.67 9.09
C GLN A 145 11.27 28.08 10.40
N SER A 146 11.17 27.11 11.31
CA SER A 146 11.03 27.38 12.74
C SER A 146 12.44 27.42 13.33
N ALA A 147 12.82 28.51 13.98
CA ALA A 147 14.20 28.79 14.42
C ALA A 147 14.83 27.68 15.30
N ASP A 148 14.01 26.86 15.95
CA ASP A 148 14.46 25.90 16.98
C ASP A 148 14.59 24.45 16.48
N ILE A 149 14.35 24.14 15.19
CA ILE A 149 14.34 22.76 14.71
C ILE A 149 15.46 22.52 13.70
N ASN A 150 16.42 21.70 14.10
CA ASN A 150 17.47 21.20 13.21
C ASN A 150 16.91 20.10 12.29
N TRP A 151 16.35 20.45 11.14
CA TRP A 151 15.71 19.56 10.19
C TRP A 151 16.63 19.10 9.06
N MET A 152 17.65 19.90 8.70
CA MET A 152 18.45 19.74 7.46
C MET A 152 19.20 18.39 7.40
N LEU A 153 20.01 18.08 8.41
CA LEU A 153 20.79 16.83 8.43
C LEU A 153 19.92 15.57 8.52
N PRO A 154 18.89 15.51 9.40
CA PRO A 154 17.93 14.40 9.37
C PRO A 154 17.24 14.22 8.02
N TRP A 155 16.88 15.32 7.34
CA TRP A 155 16.25 15.29 6.02
C TRP A 155 17.18 14.70 4.96
N ILE A 156 18.40 15.19 4.85
CA ILE A 156 19.39 14.68 3.88
C ILE A 156 19.67 13.21 4.13
N SER A 157 19.91 12.80 5.38
CA SER A 157 20.14 11.41 5.74
C SER A 157 18.95 10.52 5.35
N LEU A 158 17.74 11.00 5.57
CA LEU A 158 16.52 10.30 5.19
C LEU A 158 16.38 10.17 3.67
N CYS A 159 16.71 11.20 2.89
CA CYS A 159 16.70 11.14 1.42
C CYS A 159 17.70 10.10 0.90
N VAL A 160 18.92 10.06 1.45
CA VAL A 160 19.95 9.07 1.07
C VAL A 160 19.48 7.66 1.41
N CYS A 161 19.00 7.41 2.62
CA CYS A 161 18.47 6.11 3.02
C CYS A 161 17.31 5.68 2.13
N ASN A 162 16.38 6.60 1.84
CA ASN A 162 15.24 6.31 0.97
C ASN A 162 15.67 6.00 -0.47
N GLY A 163 16.69 6.68 -1.00
CA GLY A 163 17.27 6.35 -2.31
C GLY A 163 17.83 4.93 -2.36
N VAL A 164 18.56 4.51 -1.32
CA VAL A 164 19.07 3.12 -1.22
C VAL A 164 17.90 2.12 -1.14
N ILE A 165 16.88 2.39 -0.32
CA ILE A 165 15.68 1.53 -0.22
C ILE A 165 14.95 1.46 -1.56
N PHE A 166 14.84 2.57 -2.28
CA PHE A 166 14.21 2.63 -3.61
C PHE A 166 14.96 1.78 -4.64
N CYS A 167 16.29 1.79 -4.62
CA CYS A 167 17.13 0.94 -5.48
C CYS A 167 16.89 -0.55 -5.26
N LEU A 168 16.40 -0.96 -4.09
CA LEU A 168 16.10 -2.38 -3.77
C LEU A 168 14.70 -2.84 -4.22
N ILE A 169 13.82 -1.93 -4.61
CA ILE A 169 12.43 -2.28 -5.02
C ILE A 169 12.39 -3.35 -6.11
N PRO A 170 13.17 -3.28 -7.23
CA PRO A 170 13.11 -4.29 -8.27
C PRO A 170 13.54 -5.67 -7.77
N ILE A 171 14.44 -5.75 -6.79
CA ILE A 171 14.86 -7.02 -6.20
C ILE A 171 13.70 -7.69 -5.46
N TRP A 172 12.94 -6.92 -4.68
CA TRP A 172 11.75 -7.42 -3.99
C TRP A 172 10.67 -7.88 -4.97
N ALA A 173 10.45 -7.13 -6.03
CA ALA A 173 9.50 -7.47 -7.09
C ALA A 173 9.92 -8.76 -7.84
N LEU A 174 11.21 -8.92 -8.15
CA LEU A 174 11.76 -10.15 -8.76
C LEU A 174 11.59 -11.37 -7.85
N LEU A 175 11.90 -11.24 -6.55
CA LEU A 175 11.70 -12.34 -5.59
C LEU A 175 10.24 -12.76 -5.49
N GLU A 176 9.33 -11.79 -5.52
CA GLU A 176 7.88 -12.03 -5.47
C GLU A 176 7.39 -12.69 -6.76
N GLY A 177 7.78 -12.16 -7.93
CA GLY A 177 7.47 -12.72 -9.25
C GLY A 177 8.05 -14.12 -9.47
N CYS A 178 9.27 -14.38 -8.98
CA CYS A 178 9.89 -15.70 -9.04
C CYS A 178 9.42 -16.66 -7.92
N ASN A 179 8.27 -16.42 -7.32
CA ASN A 179 7.65 -17.26 -6.30
C ASN A 179 8.55 -17.56 -5.08
N GLN A 180 9.48 -16.64 -4.73
CA GLN A 180 10.32 -16.77 -3.53
C GLN A 180 9.63 -16.21 -2.27
N ILE A 181 8.30 -16.28 -2.23
CA ILE A 181 7.42 -15.72 -1.18
C ILE A 181 7.74 -16.34 0.19
N LEU A 182 8.07 -17.64 0.23
CA LEU A 182 8.46 -18.35 1.45
C LEU A 182 9.72 -17.78 2.13
N LYS A 183 10.63 -17.16 1.36
CA LYS A 183 11.80 -16.47 1.89
C LYS A 183 11.50 -15.01 2.20
N LEU A 184 10.71 -14.35 1.33
CA LEU A 184 10.47 -12.92 1.36
C LEU A 184 9.54 -12.49 2.52
N TYR A 185 8.45 -13.21 2.79
CA TYR A 185 7.46 -12.78 3.79
C TYR A 185 7.99 -12.87 5.24
N PRO A 186 8.70 -13.94 5.65
CA PRO A 186 9.38 -13.93 6.96
C PRO A 186 10.35 -12.76 7.10
N TYR A 187 11.11 -12.47 6.05
CA TYR A 187 12.02 -11.34 6.04
C TYR A 187 11.27 -10.01 6.21
N ARG A 188 10.18 -9.76 5.44
CA ARG A 188 9.36 -8.54 5.56
C ARG A 188 8.81 -8.33 6.97
N PHE A 189 8.40 -9.42 7.63
CA PHE A 189 7.94 -9.36 9.01
C PHE A 189 9.07 -8.95 9.96
N ILE A 190 10.22 -9.63 9.89
CA ILE A 190 11.38 -9.36 10.74
C ILE A 190 11.89 -7.93 10.51
N GLN A 191 12.03 -7.50 9.27
CA GLN A 191 12.42 -6.16 8.90
C GLN A 191 11.45 -5.11 9.46
N GLY A 192 10.14 -5.32 9.31
CA GLY A 192 9.11 -4.41 9.84
C GLY A 192 9.17 -4.32 11.37
N MET A 193 9.41 -5.44 12.05
CA MET A 193 9.57 -5.47 13.50
C MET A 193 10.81 -4.68 13.96
N PHE A 194 11.98 -4.97 13.39
CA PHE A 194 13.21 -4.25 13.76
C PHE A 194 13.16 -2.77 13.41
N SER A 195 12.58 -2.41 12.25
CA SER A 195 12.39 -1.01 11.85
C SER A 195 11.50 -0.25 12.84
N SER A 196 10.34 -0.80 13.21
CA SER A 196 9.45 -0.14 14.16
C SER A 196 10.03 -0.07 15.58
N LEU A 197 10.68 -1.13 16.05
CA LEU A 197 11.34 -1.12 17.35
C LEU A 197 12.48 -0.09 17.40
N SER A 198 13.32 -0.03 16.36
CA SER A 198 14.39 0.97 16.29
C SER A 198 13.86 2.40 16.24
N LEU A 199 12.75 2.64 15.53
CA LEU A 199 12.06 3.92 15.52
C LEU A 199 11.60 4.31 16.93
N TRP A 200 10.92 3.41 17.64
CA TRP A 200 10.40 3.68 18.97
C TRP A 200 11.53 3.90 20.00
N ILE A 201 12.57 3.08 19.97
CA ILE A 201 13.76 3.24 20.84
C ILE A 201 14.43 4.60 20.56
N ALA A 202 14.63 4.96 19.29
CA ALA A 202 15.23 6.24 18.92
C ALA A 202 14.37 7.43 19.38
N ILE A 203 13.03 7.35 19.29
CA ILE A 203 12.13 8.38 19.80
C ILE A 203 12.24 8.48 21.33
N LEU A 204 12.29 7.34 22.05
CA LEU A 204 12.43 7.31 23.50
C LEU A 204 13.75 7.90 23.98
N LEU A 205 14.84 7.65 23.26
CA LEU A 205 16.17 8.21 23.50
C LEU A 205 16.31 9.70 23.10
N GLY A 206 15.24 10.31 22.58
CA GLY A 206 15.24 11.73 22.24
C GLY A 206 15.92 12.07 20.91
N ALA A 207 16.08 11.11 20.00
CA ALA A 207 16.70 11.33 18.68
C ALA A 207 15.89 12.25 17.75
N LYS A 208 14.71 12.71 18.14
CA LYS A 208 13.85 13.63 17.37
C LYS A 208 13.67 13.16 15.92
N LEU A 209 13.94 14.02 14.92
CA LEU A 209 13.80 13.68 13.49
C LEU A 209 14.79 12.61 13.00
N TRP A 210 15.92 12.41 13.70
CA TRP A 210 16.86 11.34 13.40
C TRP A 210 16.27 9.94 13.56
N ALA A 211 15.22 9.79 14.38
CA ALA A 211 14.58 8.50 14.62
C ALA A 211 14.12 7.83 13.30
N VAL A 212 13.67 8.61 12.33
CA VAL A 212 13.24 8.08 11.00
C VAL A 212 14.45 7.62 10.20
N ALA A 213 15.52 8.39 10.17
CA ALA A 213 16.75 8.01 9.47
C ALA A 213 17.37 6.73 10.09
N ILE A 214 17.41 6.63 11.41
CA ILE A 214 17.90 5.44 12.14
C ILE A 214 17.06 4.21 11.77
N SER A 215 15.74 4.33 11.76
CA SER A 215 14.84 3.26 11.35
C SER A 215 15.11 2.79 9.92
N ASN A 216 15.34 3.72 8.97
CA ASN A 216 15.65 3.38 7.58
C ASN A 216 17.04 2.73 7.43
N VAL A 217 18.04 3.13 8.23
CA VAL A 217 19.33 2.45 8.29
C VAL A 217 19.17 1.00 8.72
N VAL A 218 18.33 0.72 9.73
CA VAL A 218 18.02 -0.64 10.16
C VAL A 218 17.34 -1.43 9.03
N VAL A 219 16.43 -0.81 8.27
CA VAL A 219 15.82 -1.44 7.07
C VAL A 219 16.91 -1.84 6.07
N ILE A 220 17.86 -0.95 5.78
CA ILE A 220 18.97 -1.20 4.84
C ILE A 220 19.87 -2.34 5.34
N ILE A 221 20.23 -2.34 6.62
CA ILE A 221 21.04 -3.40 7.23
C ILE A 221 20.33 -4.76 7.13
N CYS A 222 19.04 -4.81 7.51
CA CYS A 222 18.23 -6.03 7.38
C CYS A 222 18.17 -6.52 5.93
N ALA A 223 18.02 -5.60 4.97
CA ALA A 223 18.02 -5.91 3.54
C ALA A 223 19.37 -6.49 3.10
N GLY A 224 20.48 -5.85 3.46
CA GLY A 224 21.83 -6.31 3.14
C GLY A 224 22.10 -7.71 3.69
N VAL A 225 21.78 -7.95 4.95
CA VAL A 225 21.92 -9.27 5.59
C VAL A 225 21.10 -10.33 4.85
N PHE A 226 19.83 -10.04 4.58
CA PHE A 226 18.95 -10.99 3.88
C PHE A 226 19.47 -11.32 2.47
N LEU A 227 19.85 -10.30 1.69
CA LEU A 227 20.31 -10.48 0.31
C LEU A 227 21.63 -11.25 0.26
N LEU A 228 22.57 -10.95 1.15
CA LEU A 228 23.88 -11.61 1.19
C LEU A 228 23.79 -13.09 1.65
N TYR A 229 22.95 -13.38 2.65
CA TYR A 229 22.89 -14.73 3.22
C TYR A 229 21.87 -15.63 2.54
N LYS A 230 20.73 -15.11 2.08
CA LYS A 230 19.61 -15.92 1.55
C LYS A 230 19.43 -15.84 0.04
N CYS A 231 19.86 -14.76 -0.61
CA CYS A 231 19.58 -14.49 -2.02
C CYS A 231 20.84 -14.31 -2.88
N ARG A 232 22.05 -14.48 -2.32
CA ARG A 232 23.32 -14.21 -3.02
C ARG A 232 23.42 -14.91 -4.37
N MET A 233 23.17 -16.22 -4.43
CA MET A 233 23.29 -17.00 -5.67
C MET A 233 22.23 -16.62 -6.68
N PHE A 234 20.99 -16.42 -6.23
CA PHE A 234 19.87 -15.94 -7.05
C PHE A 234 20.20 -14.59 -7.70
N LEU A 235 20.69 -13.63 -6.92
CA LEU A 235 21.05 -12.30 -7.43
C LEU A 235 22.26 -12.35 -8.36
N LYS A 236 23.26 -13.18 -8.04
CA LYS A 236 24.43 -13.37 -8.91
C LYS A 236 24.00 -13.87 -10.29
N THR A 237 23.11 -14.86 -10.35
CA THR A 237 22.60 -15.41 -11.61
C THR A 237 21.80 -14.38 -12.41
N LEU A 238 20.99 -13.53 -11.75
CA LEU A 238 20.12 -12.56 -12.45
C LEU A 238 20.86 -11.28 -12.87
N LEU A 239 21.67 -10.70 -11.98
CA LEU A 239 22.23 -9.37 -12.20
C LEU A 239 23.61 -9.38 -12.84
N PHE A 240 24.42 -10.42 -12.58
CA PHE A 240 25.83 -10.46 -13.02
C PHE A 240 26.12 -11.46 -14.13
N SER A 241 25.17 -12.31 -14.53
CA SER A 241 25.36 -13.24 -15.65
C SER A 241 24.90 -12.58 -16.95
N VAL A 242 25.61 -12.88 -18.04
CA VAL A 242 25.26 -12.36 -19.37
C VAL A 242 24.07 -13.15 -19.94
N PRO A 243 22.99 -12.48 -20.39
CA PRO A 243 21.86 -13.14 -21.02
C PRO A 243 22.29 -13.78 -22.38
N VAL A 244 22.12 -15.11 -22.50
CA VAL A 244 22.50 -15.88 -23.68
C VAL A 244 21.24 -16.35 -24.41
N GLY A 245 20.54 -15.44 -25.11
CA GLY A 245 19.30 -15.76 -25.83
C GLY A 245 18.43 -14.55 -26.07
N SER A 246 17.13 -14.76 -26.19
CA SER A 246 16.16 -13.67 -26.38
C SER A 246 16.17 -12.72 -25.19
N ARG A 247 16.09 -11.41 -25.47
CA ARG A 247 16.06 -10.33 -24.48
C ARG A 247 14.72 -9.62 -24.49
N ILE A 248 14.31 -9.08 -23.36
CA ILE A 248 13.12 -8.24 -23.28
C ILE A 248 13.41 -6.86 -23.88
N ASN A 249 12.49 -6.39 -24.72
CA ASN A 249 12.55 -5.06 -25.31
C ASN A 249 11.58 -4.13 -24.59
N TRP A 250 12.11 -3.02 -24.01
CA TRP A 250 11.28 -2.04 -23.28
C TRP A 250 10.11 -1.51 -24.10
N ARG A 251 10.35 -1.12 -25.36
CA ARG A 251 9.32 -0.47 -26.19
C ARG A 251 8.20 -1.41 -26.62
N GLN A 252 8.54 -2.67 -26.91
CA GLN A 252 7.59 -3.64 -27.45
C GLN A 252 6.87 -4.42 -26.35
N ASP A 253 7.60 -4.83 -25.31
CA ASP A 253 7.07 -5.72 -24.28
C ASP A 253 6.49 -4.95 -23.08
N ILE A 254 7.18 -3.92 -22.58
CA ILE A 254 6.87 -3.28 -21.30
C ILE A 254 6.02 -2.02 -21.46
N LEU A 255 6.35 -1.13 -22.38
CA LEU A 255 5.72 0.17 -22.55
C LEU A 255 4.19 0.10 -22.78
N PRO A 256 3.64 -0.86 -23.56
CA PRO A 256 2.19 -0.97 -23.76
C PRO A 256 1.40 -1.26 -22.48
N LEU A 257 2.02 -1.94 -21.53
CA LEU A 257 1.41 -2.22 -20.23
C LEU A 257 1.67 -1.08 -19.24
N GLN A 258 2.88 -0.50 -19.28
CA GLN A 258 3.33 0.50 -18.32
C GLN A 258 2.46 1.76 -18.34
N TRP A 259 2.14 2.33 -19.52
CA TRP A 259 1.41 3.60 -19.57
C TRP A 259 0.00 3.50 -18.92
N ARG A 260 -0.66 2.35 -19.04
CA ARG A 260 -1.97 2.09 -18.44
C ARG A 260 -1.88 2.01 -16.91
N THR A 261 -0.89 1.26 -16.42
CA THR A 261 -0.66 1.14 -14.96
C THR A 261 -0.19 2.47 -14.37
N THR A 262 0.68 3.20 -15.06
CA THR A 262 1.18 4.52 -14.64
C THR A 262 0.04 5.49 -14.34
N ILE A 263 -0.94 5.64 -15.23
CA ILE A 263 -2.05 6.58 -15.03
C ILE A 263 -2.81 6.24 -13.74
N THR A 264 -3.07 4.97 -13.50
CA THR A 264 -3.80 4.53 -12.30
C THR A 264 -3.01 4.77 -11.00
N TYR A 265 -1.69 4.53 -11.02
CA TYR A 265 -0.82 4.70 -9.85
C TYR A 265 -0.41 6.15 -9.56
N LEU A 266 -0.47 7.02 -10.59
CA LEU A 266 -0.05 8.42 -10.46
C LEU A 266 -1.08 9.26 -9.70
N ILE A 267 -2.33 9.13 -10.02
CA ILE A 267 -3.35 10.14 -9.69
C ILE A 267 -3.96 9.89 -8.32
N GLY A 268 -4.21 8.63 -7.95
CA GLY A 268 -4.82 8.31 -6.66
C GLY A 268 -4.00 8.79 -5.45
N PRO A 269 -2.71 8.42 -5.33
CA PRO A 269 -1.87 8.82 -4.20
C PRO A 269 -1.53 10.31 -4.17
N PHE A 270 -1.46 10.98 -5.33
CA PHE A 270 -1.03 12.37 -5.44
C PHE A 270 -1.88 13.31 -4.57
N ALA A 271 -3.18 13.18 -4.64
CA ALA A 271 -4.10 14.03 -3.91
C ALA A 271 -3.92 13.93 -2.37
N PHE A 272 -3.76 12.71 -1.86
CA PHE A 272 -3.59 12.47 -0.41
C PHE A 272 -2.23 12.94 0.10
N THR A 273 -1.20 12.82 -0.72
CA THR A 273 0.16 13.24 -0.35
C THR A 273 0.29 14.74 -0.18
N MET A 274 -0.59 15.52 -0.85
CA MET A 274 -0.56 16.99 -0.81
C MET A 274 -1.15 17.62 0.46
N PHE A 275 -2.02 16.92 1.22
CA PHE A 275 -2.68 17.51 2.38
C PHE A 275 -1.69 18.11 3.39
N VAL A 276 -0.69 17.36 3.81
CA VAL A 276 0.28 17.79 4.84
C VAL A 276 1.21 18.89 4.34
N PRO A 277 1.87 18.77 3.15
CA PRO A 277 2.75 19.82 2.64
C PRO A 277 2.05 21.16 2.40
N VAL A 278 0.81 21.15 1.89
CA VAL A 278 0.06 22.38 1.67
C VAL A 278 -0.23 23.10 2.99
N LEU A 279 -0.67 22.38 4.03
CA LEU A 279 -0.88 22.98 5.36
C LEU A 279 0.43 23.45 5.99
N PHE A 280 1.52 22.70 5.82
CA PHE A 280 2.83 23.11 6.31
C PHE A 280 3.26 24.46 5.70
N ARG A 281 3.03 24.61 4.39
CA ARG A 281 3.41 25.84 3.64
C ARG A 281 2.63 27.07 4.07
N TYR A 282 1.32 26.92 4.29
CA TYR A 282 0.43 28.08 4.51
C TYR A 282 0.08 28.32 5.98
N TYR A 283 0.10 27.28 6.82
CA TYR A 283 -0.34 27.34 8.23
C TYR A 283 0.72 26.84 9.22
N GLY A 284 1.88 26.46 8.72
CA GLY A 284 3.03 26.06 9.54
C GLY A 284 3.01 24.62 10.03
N ALA A 285 4.08 24.26 10.75
CA ALA A 285 4.38 22.91 11.16
C ALA A 285 3.32 22.29 12.10
N VAL A 286 2.73 23.10 13.01
CA VAL A 286 1.75 22.59 14.00
C VAL A 286 0.52 22.05 13.32
N VAL A 287 -0.10 22.81 12.43
CA VAL A 287 -1.32 22.42 11.71
C VAL A 287 -1.04 21.24 10.77
N ALA A 288 0.12 21.23 10.11
CA ALA A 288 0.56 20.09 9.30
C ALA A 288 0.73 18.81 10.13
N GLY A 289 1.28 18.95 11.34
CA GLY A 289 1.42 17.83 12.29
C GLY A 289 0.06 17.28 12.74
N GLN A 290 -0.89 18.16 13.04
CA GLN A 290 -2.26 17.77 13.37
C GLN A 290 -2.92 17.03 12.20
N MET A 291 -2.76 17.52 10.98
CA MET A 291 -3.26 16.85 9.76
C MET A 291 -2.64 15.45 9.61
N GLY A 292 -1.32 15.33 9.67
CA GLY A 292 -0.63 14.05 9.51
C GLY A 292 -1.07 13.02 10.56
N MET A 293 -1.23 13.44 11.81
CA MET A 293 -1.71 12.58 12.89
C MET A 293 -3.17 12.16 12.68
N THR A 294 -4.04 13.09 12.25
CA THR A 294 -5.44 12.81 11.91
C THR A 294 -5.53 11.83 10.74
N LEU A 295 -4.76 12.02 9.66
CA LEU A 295 -4.75 11.12 8.50
C LEU A 295 -4.28 9.71 8.86
N ASN A 296 -3.31 9.56 9.78
CA ASN A 296 -2.92 8.24 10.27
C ASN A 296 -4.07 7.53 11.00
N LEU A 297 -4.83 8.24 11.83
CA LEU A 297 -6.02 7.68 12.49
C LEU A 297 -7.13 7.37 11.48
N VAL A 298 -7.38 8.27 10.52
CA VAL A 298 -8.35 8.09 9.43
C VAL A 298 -8.03 6.88 8.57
N SER A 299 -6.75 6.57 8.33
CA SER A 299 -6.32 5.41 7.54
C SER A 299 -6.77 4.07 8.14
N VAL A 300 -6.98 4.01 9.45
CA VAL A 300 -7.47 2.83 10.17
C VAL A 300 -8.84 2.39 9.64
N VAL A 301 -9.69 3.34 9.22
CA VAL A 301 -11.02 3.07 8.63
C VAL A 301 -10.93 2.21 7.36
N SER A 302 -9.82 2.32 6.60
CA SER A 302 -9.58 1.51 5.40
C SER A 302 -8.81 0.22 5.68
N ILE A 303 -7.88 0.27 6.63
CA ILE A 303 -6.97 -0.85 6.92
C ILE A 303 -7.71 -1.98 7.63
N ILE A 304 -8.54 -1.66 8.64
CA ILE A 304 -9.24 -2.66 9.45
C ILE A 304 -10.18 -3.56 8.63
N PRO A 305 -11.03 -3.08 7.71
CA PRO A 305 -11.92 -3.95 6.94
C PRO A 305 -11.21 -4.76 5.84
N SER A 306 -10.01 -4.35 5.40
CA SER A 306 -9.28 -4.98 4.28
C SER A 306 -9.09 -6.50 4.38
N PRO A 307 -8.85 -7.11 5.56
CA PRO A 307 -8.73 -8.57 5.71
C PRO A 307 -9.99 -9.35 5.33
N TRP A 308 -11.17 -8.74 5.34
CA TRP A 308 -12.41 -9.42 4.91
C TRP A 308 -12.60 -9.44 3.41
N LEU A 309 -12.04 -8.45 2.68
CA LEU A 309 -12.23 -8.31 1.24
C LEU A 309 -11.09 -8.93 0.43
N ASN A 310 -9.83 -8.63 0.78
CA ASN A 310 -8.68 -9.02 -0.02
C ASN A 310 -8.53 -10.54 -0.24
N PRO A 311 -8.77 -11.44 0.74
CA PRO A 311 -8.69 -12.88 0.52
C PRO A 311 -9.78 -13.42 -0.39
N ARG A 312 -10.87 -12.67 -0.63
CA ARG A 312 -11.98 -13.07 -1.52
C ARG A 312 -11.73 -12.71 -2.98
N VAL A 313 -10.77 -11.84 -3.27
CA VAL A 313 -10.46 -11.42 -4.65
C VAL A 313 -10.13 -12.59 -5.58
N PRO A 314 -9.29 -13.58 -5.22
CA PRO A 314 -9.08 -14.76 -6.05
C PRO A 314 -10.34 -15.59 -6.27
N GLN A 315 -11.21 -15.69 -5.26
CA GLN A 315 -12.50 -16.41 -5.39
C GLN A 315 -13.41 -15.72 -6.41
N PHE A 316 -13.46 -14.39 -6.42
CA PHE A 316 -14.19 -13.63 -7.44
C PHE A 316 -13.65 -13.97 -8.83
N GLY A 317 -12.33 -13.96 -9.03
CA GLY A 317 -11.71 -14.32 -10.30
C GLY A 317 -12.05 -15.73 -10.78
N MET A 318 -12.06 -16.72 -9.87
CA MET A 318 -12.46 -18.10 -10.20
C MET A 318 -13.93 -18.21 -10.61
N LEU A 319 -14.84 -17.49 -9.93
CA LEU A 319 -16.26 -17.50 -10.26
C LEU A 319 -16.53 -16.85 -11.62
N ILE A 320 -15.83 -15.75 -11.93
CA ILE A 320 -15.88 -15.08 -13.25
C ILE A 320 -15.39 -16.03 -14.35
N ALA A 321 -14.23 -16.69 -14.14
CA ALA A 321 -13.68 -17.63 -15.12
C ALA A 321 -14.61 -18.81 -15.39
N LYS A 322 -15.39 -19.24 -14.37
CA LYS A 322 -16.41 -20.31 -14.48
C LYS A 322 -17.77 -19.80 -14.95
N LYS A 323 -17.93 -18.51 -15.24
CA LYS A 323 -19.20 -17.84 -15.61
C LYS A 323 -20.31 -18.03 -14.57
N LYS A 324 -19.99 -18.26 -13.29
CA LYS A 324 -20.96 -18.44 -12.19
C LYS A 324 -21.30 -17.11 -11.54
N TYR A 325 -21.99 -16.24 -12.25
CA TYR A 325 -22.22 -14.85 -11.83
C TYR A 325 -23.20 -14.72 -10.66
N ARG A 326 -24.19 -15.63 -10.54
CA ARG A 326 -25.11 -15.65 -9.38
C ARG A 326 -24.36 -15.94 -8.06
N ASP A 327 -23.42 -16.90 -8.10
CA ASP A 327 -22.58 -17.21 -6.93
C ASP A 327 -21.60 -16.09 -6.63
N LEU A 328 -21.04 -15.46 -7.69
CA LEU A 328 -20.20 -14.27 -7.56
C LEU A 328 -20.95 -13.16 -6.82
N ASP A 329 -22.17 -12.82 -7.26
CA ASP A 329 -22.97 -11.76 -6.63
C ASP A 329 -23.34 -12.08 -5.18
N ARG A 330 -23.66 -13.34 -4.87
CA ARG A 330 -23.94 -13.76 -3.49
C ARG A 330 -22.73 -13.59 -2.58
N VAL A 331 -21.55 -14.02 -3.02
CA VAL A 331 -20.31 -13.88 -2.26
C VAL A 331 -19.90 -12.41 -2.16
N PHE A 332 -20.02 -11.65 -3.26
CA PHE A 332 -19.73 -10.22 -3.30
C PHE A 332 -20.57 -9.44 -2.31
N TRP A 333 -21.88 -9.55 -2.33
CA TRP A 333 -22.76 -8.80 -1.43
C TRP A 333 -22.57 -9.19 0.04
N ARG A 334 -22.37 -10.49 0.32
CA ARG A 334 -22.07 -10.94 1.68
C ARG A 334 -20.76 -10.30 2.19
N THR A 335 -19.72 -10.34 1.37
CA THR A 335 -18.41 -9.77 1.72
C THR A 335 -18.49 -8.26 1.87
N THR A 336 -19.16 -7.57 0.95
CA THR A 336 -19.35 -6.11 0.97
C THR A 336 -20.09 -5.65 2.22
N LYS A 337 -21.18 -6.34 2.61
CA LYS A 337 -21.92 -6.00 3.85
C LYS A 337 -21.02 -6.11 5.10
N ILE A 338 -20.23 -7.18 5.22
CA ILE A 338 -19.31 -7.35 6.35
C ILE A 338 -18.24 -6.26 6.30
N PHE A 339 -17.64 -6.02 5.14
CA PHE A 339 -16.63 -5.00 4.93
C PHE A 339 -17.10 -3.59 5.33
N ILE A 340 -18.29 -3.19 4.89
CA ILE A 340 -18.90 -1.90 5.25
C ILE A 340 -19.24 -1.87 6.75
N GLY A 341 -19.80 -2.93 7.32
CA GLY A 341 -20.11 -3.00 8.75
C GLY A 341 -18.86 -2.82 9.62
N VAL A 342 -17.75 -3.47 9.26
CA VAL A 342 -16.46 -3.29 9.95
C VAL A 342 -15.91 -1.87 9.75
N ALA A 343 -16.06 -1.28 8.56
CA ALA A 343 -15.65 0.10 8.29
C ALA A 343 -16.45 1.12 9.12
N ILE A 344 -17.75 0.91 9.32
CA ILE A 344 -18.60 1.73 10.20
C ILE A 344 -18.06 1.70 11.62
N ILE A 345 -17.78 0.51 12.15
CA ILE A 345 -17.22 0.37 13.51
C ILE A 345 -15.88 1.09 13.61
N GLY A 346 -14.99 0.91 12.62
CA GLY A 346 -13.70 1.61 12.55
C GLY A 346 -13.83 3.14 12.52
N ALA A 347 -14.78 3.66 11.74
CA ALA A 347 -15.04 5.10 11.65
C ALA A 347 -15.60 5.68 12.97
N ILE A 348 -16.56 4.97 13.59
CA ILE A 348 -17.12 5.35 14.89
C ILE A 348 -16.03 5.35 15.96
N LEU A 349 -15.20 4.32 16.03
CA LEU A 349 -14.10 4.22 16.98
C LEU A 349 -13.08 5.34 16.78
N ALA A 350 -12.70 5.63 15.54
CA ALA A 350 -11.75 6.71 15.23
C ALA A 350 -12.30 8.08 15.64
N TRP A 351 -13.58 8.35 15.37
CA TRP A 351 -14.22 9.60 15.78
C TRP A 351 -14.38 9.69 17.30
N PHE A 352 -14.77 8.59 17.95
CA PHE A 352 -14.98 8.52 19.40
C PHE A 352 -13.68 8.75 20.18
N VAL A 353 -12.53 8.25 19.69
CA VAL A 353 -11.23 8.55 20.28
C VAL A 353 -10.97 10.05 20.32
N ILE A 354 -11.14 10.76 19.17
CA ILE A 354 -10.92 12.20 19.10
C ILE A 354 -11.93 12.94 19.98
N TYR A 355 -13.20 12.51 19.97
CA TYR A 355 -14.27 13.09 20.78
C TYR A 355 -13.97 13.00 22.28
N ILE A 356 -13.62 11.81 22.78
CA ILE A 356 -13.28 11.63 24.21
C ILE A 356 -12.07 12.47 24.61
N LEU A 357 -11.00 12.48 23.79
CA LEU A 357 -9.84 13.30 24.08
C LEU A 357 -10.17 14.79 24.19
N ASN A 358 -11.09 15.28 23.35
CA ASN A 358 -11.56 16.67 23.44
C ASN A 358 -12.43 16.90 24.70
N GLN A 359 -13.36 16.00 25.04
CA GLN A 359 -14.22 16.15 26.22
C GLN A 359 -13.41 16.11 27.52
N LEU A 360 -12.44 15.23 27.60
CA LEU A 360 -11.54 15.14 28.75
C LEU A 360 -10.49 16.27 28.78
N ARG A 361 -10.50 17.18 27.80
CA ARG A 361 -9.47 18.22 27.64
C ARG A 361 -8.04 17.68 27.73
N HIS A 362 -7.86 16.43 27.26
CA HIS A 362 -6.56 15.78 27.34
C HIS A 362 -5.56 16.46 26.40
N PRO A 363 -4.28 16.65 26.80
CA PRO A 363 -3.26 17.32 25.95
C PRO A 363 -3.09 16.70 24.56
N LEU A 364 -3.37 15.41 24.40
CA LEU A 364 -3.36 14.73 23.10
C LEU A 364 -4.42 15.25 22.13
N ALA A 365 -5.53 15.85 22.60
CA ALA A 365 -6.53 16.42 21.72
C ALA A 365 -5.93 17.52 20.82
N ALA A 366 -5.03 18.33 21.36
CA ALA A 366 -4.33 19.38 20.61
C ALA A 366 -3.37 18.85 19.53
N ARG A 367 -3.09 17.53 19.49
CA ARG A 367 -2.27 16.88 18.48
C ARG A 367 -3.04 16.52 17.22
N PHE A 368 -4.36 16.49 17.29
CA PHE A 368 -5.25 16.24 16.16
C PHE A 368 -5.83 17.55 15.62
N LEU A 369 -6.40 17.49 14.42
CA LEU A 369 -7.22 18.58 13.90
C LEU A 369 -8.46 18.82 14.80
N PRO A 370 -9.07 20.01 14.74
CA PRO A 370 -10.34 20.28 15.40
C PRO A 370 -11.39 19.21 15.09
N LEU A 371 -12.29 18.96 16.06
CA LEU A 371 -13.27 17.87 16.00
C LEU A 371 -14.08 17.84 14.69
N LEU A 372 -14.52 19.01 14.21
CA LEU A 372 -15.28 19.13 12.96
C LEU A 372 -14.45 18.69 11.75
N SER A 373 -13.22 19.20 11.60
CA SER A 373 -12.34 18.83 10.48
C SER A 373 -12.00 17.35 10.50
N SER A 374 -11.68 16.81 11.68
CA SER A 374 -11.39 15.38 11.86
C SER A 374 -12.60 14.51 11.52
N GLY A 375 -13.80 14.90 11.96
CA GLY A 375 -15.05 14.20 11.67
C GLY A 375 -15.35 14.17 10.17
N LEU A 376 -15.16 15.30 9.47
CA LEU A 376 -15.34 15.38 8.01
C LEU A 376 -14.35 14.48 7.26
N PHE A 377 -13.07 14.42 7.68
CA PHE A 377 -12.09 13.49 7.07
C PHE A 377 -12.44 12.03 7.33
N ILE A 378 -12.88 11.67 8.55
CA ILE A 378 -13.32 10.30 8.88
C ILE A 378 -14.54 9.94 8.03
N LEU A 379 -15.53 10.84 7.90
CA LEU A 379 -16.71 10.63 7.08
C LEU A 379 -16.35 10.47 5.61
N ALA A 380 -15.51 11.34 5.06
CA ALA A 380 -15.05 11.26 3.67
C ALA A 380 -14.32 9.94 3.40
N GLN A 381 -13.43 9.53 4.32
CA GLN A 381 -12.72 8.26 4.21
C GLN A 381 -13.66 7.06 4.29
N PHE A 382 -14.62 7.07 5.20
CA PHE A 382 -15.64 6.02 5.29
C PHE A 382 -16.43 5.91 3.99
N VAL A 383 -16.89 7.04 3.46
CA VAL A 383 -17.63 7.13 2.19
C VAL A 383 -16.75 6.61 1.03
N MET A 384 -15.45 6.96 0.99
CA MET A 384 -14.48 6.42 0.01
C MET A 384 -14.33 4.89 0.13
N VAL A 385 -14.29 4.37 1.34
CA VAL A 385 -14.15 2.92 1.62
C VAL A 385 -15.35 2.13 1.07
N ILE A 386 -16.56 2.70 1.07
CA ILE A 386 -17.75 2.07 0.47
C ILE A 386 -17.52 1.76 -1.02
N SER A 387 -16.78 2.59 -1.75
CA SER A 387 -16.51 2.38 -3.18
C SER A 387 -15.51 1.25 -3.45
N THR A 388 -14.71 0.83 -2.47
CA THR A 388 -13.61 -0.12 -2.64
C THR A 388 -14.05 -1.50 -3.14
N PRO A 389 -15.09 -2.16 -2.60
CA PRO A 389 -15.57 -3.46 -3.10
C PRO A 389 -16.01 -3.38 -4.56
N PHE A 390 -16.70 -2.31 -4.97
CA PHE A 390 -17.17 -2.11 -6.35
C PHE A 390 -16.00 -1.93 -7.32
N ALA A 391 -14.98 -1.17 -6.93
CA ALA A 391 -13.77 -1.00 -7.72
C ALA A 391 -13.01 -2.31 -7.88
N ILE A 392 -12.90 -3.13 -6.82
CA ILE A 392 -12.27 -4.46 -6.88
C ILE A 392 -13.07 -5.39 -7.79
N TYR A 393 -14.40 -5.41 -7.67
CA TYR A 393 -15.27 -6.22 -8.53
C TYR A 393 -15.01 -5.95 -10.02
N LEU A 394 -14.92 -4.70 -10.40
CA LEU A 394 -14.64 -4.29 -11.79
C LEU A 394 -13.23 -4.74 -12.25
N ARG A 395 -12.22 -4.54 -11.42
CA ARG A 395 -10.83 -4.91 -11.73
C ARG A 395 -10.64 -6.42 -11.92
N VAL A 396 -11.35 -7.24 -11.17
CA VAL A 396 -11.25 -8.71 -11.29
C VAL A 396 -11.77 -9.20 -12.65
N HIS A 397 -12.64 -8.44 -13.32
CA HIS A 397 -13.04 -8.70 -14.72
C HIS A 397 -11.96 -8.29 -15.75
N LYS A 398 -10.74 -7.92 -15.31
CA LYS A 398 -9.62 -7.46 -16.16
C LYS A 398 -9.96 -6.23 -17.02
N LYS A 399 -10.90 -5.41 -16.55
CA LYS A 399 -11.31 -4.14 -17.19
C LYS A 399 -11.19 -3.01 -16.17
N GLU A 400 -10.84 -1.82 -16.64
CA GLU A 400 -10.67 -0.63 -15.78
C GLU A 400 -11.61 0.51 -16.22
N PRO A 401 -12.94 0.34 -16.11
CA PRO A 401 -13.88 1.37 -16.53
C PRO A 401 -13.85 2.63 -15.65
N LEU A 402 -13.24 2.53 -14.47
CA LEU A 402 -13.10 3.66 -13.53
C LEU A 402 -11.87 4.54 -13.78
N LEU A 403 -11.04 4.25 -14.81
CA LEU A 403 -9.80 4.98 -15.05
C LEU A 403 -10.04 6.50 -15.16
N PHE A 404 -10.92 6.91 -16.07
CA PHE A 404 -11.21 8.35 -16.28
C PHE A 404 -11.79 9.02 -15.04
N VAL A 405 -12.68 8.33 -14.34
CA VAL A 405 -13.29 8.83 -13.10
C VAL A 405 -12.23 9.02 -12.01
N SER A 406 -11.30 8.09 -11.87
CA SER A 406 -10.19 8.19 -10.93
C SER A 406 -9.26 9.37 -11.27
N VAL A 407 -9.00 9.61 -12.56
CA VAL A 407 -8.20 10.75 -13.03
C VAL A 407 -8.85 12.08 -12.65
N ILE A 408 -10.12 12.24 -13.03
CA ILE A 408 -10.87 13.49 -12.76
C ILE A 408 -10.97 13.73 -11.25
N SER A 409 -11.31 12.69 -10.48
CA SER A 409 -11.41 12.77 -9.04
C SER A 409 -10.08 13.16 -8.38
N GLY A 410 -8.97 12.54 -8.78
CA GLY A 410 -7.66 12.86 -8.21
C GLY A 410 -7.21 14.29 -8.50
N ILE A 411 -7.42 14.77 -9.74
CA ILE A 411 -7.15 16.18 -10.12
C ILE A 411 -8.05 17.13 -9.30
N SER A 412 -9.33 16.83 -9.22
CA SER A 412 -10.31 17.66 -8.47
C SER A 412 -9.97 17.72 -6.97
N ILE A 413 -9.61 16.59 -6.34
CA ILE A 413 -9.16 16.55 -4.95
C ILE A 413 -7.85 17.35 -4.79
N GLY A 414 -6.87 17.19 -5.69
CA GLY A 414 -5.62 17.94 -5.65
C GLY A 414 -5.84 19.45 -5.76
N LEU A 415 -6.66 19.90 -6.70
CA LEU A 415 -7.00 21.32 -6.89
C LEU A 415 -7.79 21.87 -5.68
N SER A 416 -8.81 21.15 -5.20
CA SER A 416 -9.56 21.57 -4.02
C SER A 416 -8.68 21.62 -2.78
N THR A 417 -7.75 20.69 -2.61
CA THR A 417 -6.76 20.67 -1.53
C THR A 417 -5.91 21.93 -1.56
N PHE A 418 -5.41 22.30 -2.72
CA PHE A 418 -4.58 23.50 -2.85
C PHE A 418 -5.38 24.78 -2.65
N ILE A 419 -6.53 24.94 -3.32
CA ILE A 419 -7.33 26.16 -3.29
C ILE A 419 -7.98 26.35 -1.92
N LEU A 420 -8.77 25.35 -1.47
CA LEU A 420 -9.49 25.45 -0.20
C LEU A 420 -8.55 25.34 1.00
N GLY A 421 -7.48 24.55 0.88
CA GLY A 421 -6.46 24.45 1.91
C GLY A 421 -5.73 25.75 2.13
N LYS A 422 -5.42 26.50 1.07
CA LYS A 422 -4.77 27.82 1.18
C LYS A 422 -5.66 28.84 1.88
N HIS A 423 -6.96 28.86 1.60
CA HIS A 423 -7.86 29.91 2.12
C HIS A 423 -8.57 29.53 3.44
N TYR A 424 -8.89 28.25 3.62
CA TYR A 424 -9.72 27.77 4.74
C TYR A 424 -9.04 26.69 5.59
N SER A 425 -7.71 26.52 5.45
CA SER A 425 -6.94 25.54 6.23
C SER A 425 -7.47 24.09 6.11
N ALA A 426 -7.30 23.31 7.16
CA ALA A 426 -7.74 21.92 7.22
C ALA A 426 -9.25 21.73 7.04
N LEU A 427 -10.06 22.71 7.46
CA LEU A 427 -11.53 22.66 7.31
C LEU A 427 -11.92 22.72 5.83
N GLY A 428 -11.31 23.64 5.07
CA GLY A 428 -11.55 23.73 3.62
C GLY A 428 -11.14 22.47 2.88
N MET A 429 -9.99 21.87 3.25
CA MET A 429 -9.55 20.60 2.67
C MET A 429 -10.53 19.46 2.98
N ALA A 430 -11.05 19.41 4.22
CA ALA A 430 -11.99 18.38 4.64
C ALA A 430 -13.30 18.46 3.84
N TRP A 431 -13.86 19.65 3.66
CA TRP A 431 -15.02 19.87 2.82
C TRP A 431 -14.74 19.56 1.34
N GLY A 432 -13.62 20.05 0.81
CA GLY A 432 -13.23 19.77 -0.57
C GLY A 432 -13.10 18.27 -0.84
N TYR A 433 -12.47 17.54 0.08
CA TYR A 433 -12.34 16.09 -0.02
C TYR A 433 -13.70 15.38 0.07
N LEU A 434 -14.53 15.71 1.06
CA LEU A 434 -15.85 15.10 1.25
C LEU A 434 -16.77 15.32 0.04
N ILE A 435 -16.86 16.54 -0.48
CA ILE A 435 -17.71 16.86 -1.65
C ILE A 435 -17.25 16.06 -2.87
N ASN A 436 -15.93 16.01 -3.15
CA ASN A 436 -15.41 15.22 -4.25
C ASN A 436 -15.79 13.73 -4.12
N ILE A 437 -15.67 13.14 -2.93
CA ILE A 437 -16.01 11.73 -2.71
C ILE A 437 -17.52 11.49 -2.81
N LEU A 438 -18.35 12.39 -2.33
CA LEU A 438 -19.81 12.29 -2.45
C LEU A 438 -20.27 12.32 -3.92
N ILE A 439 -19.60 13.10 -4.77
CA ILE A 439 -19.86 13.11 -6.22
C ILE A 439 -19.34 11.82 -6.88
N LEU A 440 -18.22 11.28 -6.43
CA LEU A 440 -17.58 10.10 -6.99
C LEU A 440 -18.42 8.84 -6.80
N ILE A 441 -19.00 8.62 -5.62
CA ILE A 441 -19.69 7.36 -5.27
C ILE A 441 -20.85 7.02 -6.20
N PRO A 442 -21.80 7.91 -6.49
CA PRO A 442 -22.89 7.61 -7.42
C PRO A 442 -22.35 7.20 -8.80
N ILE A 443 -21.28 7.87 -9.27
CA ILE A 443 -20.65 7.57 -10.57
C ILE A 443 -20.05 6.16 -10.57
N VAL A 444 -19.32 5.80 -9.52
CA VAL A 444 -18.74 4.46 -9.37
C VAL A 444 -19.84 3.39 -9.34
N PHE A 445 -20.94 3.65 -8.62
CA PHE A 445 -22.05 2.73 -8.53
C PHE A 445 -22.80 2.56 -9.86
N ILE A 446 -23.05 3.66 -10.59
CA ILE A 446 -23.68 3.63 -11.93
C ILE A 446 -22.81 2.84 -12.90
N ILE A 447 -21.50 3.09 -12.94
CA ILE A 447 -20.59 2.39 -13.83
C ILE A 447 -20.54 0.90 -13.48
N TRP A 448 -20.40 0.58 -12.17
CA TRP A 448 -20.42 -0.80 -11.71
C TRP A 448 -21.72 -1.52 -12.11
N HIS A 449 -22.86 -0.88 -11.90
CA HIS A 449 -24.19 -1.47 -12.20
C HIS A 449 -24.35 -1.73 -13.70
N ARG A 450 -23.98 -0.76 -14.57
CA ARG A 450 -24.01 -0.92 -16.02
C ARG A 450 -23.07 -2.05 -16.49
N CYS A 451 -21.82 -2.02 -16.05
CA CYS A 451 -20.85 -3.05 -16.41
C CYS A 451 -21.28 -4.45 -15.93
N ARG A 452 -21.84 -4.54 -14.72
CA ARG A 452 -22.35 -5.81 -14.20
C ARG A 452 -23.48 -6.38 -15.08
N ILE A 453 -24.45 -5.57 -15.47
CA ILE A 453 -25.55 -6.01 -16.34
C ILE A 453 -25.02 -6.43 -17.70
N GLU A 454 -24.15 -5.60 -18.32
CA GLU A 454 -23.59 -5.88 -19.63
C GLU A 454 -22.76 -7.16 -19.67
N TRP A 455 -21.86 -7.34 -18.66
CA TRP A 455 -20.93 -8.47 -18.64
C TRP A 455 -21.58 -9.80 -18.24
N HIS A 456 -22.74 -9.77 -17.58
CA HIS A 456 -23.47 -10.97 -17.15
C HIS A 456 -24.71 -11.26 -18.03
N ARG A 457 -24.86 -10.54 -19.12
CA ARG A 457 -26.05 -10.61 -19.98
C ARG A 457 -26.29 -12.02 -20.51
N ASP A 458 -25.25 -12.74 -20.88
CA ASP A 458 -25.34 -14.07 -21.47
C ASP A 458 -25.92 -15.10 -20.48
N GLU A 459 -25.54 -15.04 -19.19
CA GLU A 459 -26.10 -15.95 -18.17
C GLU A 459 -27.58 -15.68 -17.92
N TYR A 460 -28.02 -14.42 -17.99
CA TYR A 460 -29.43 -14.07 -17.83
C TYR A 460 -30.26 -14.57 -19.00
N ILE A 461 -29.73 -14.50 -20.21
CA ILE A 461 -30.38 -15.00 -21.41
C ILE A 461 -30.50 -16.51 -21.34
N ASP A 462 -29.43 -17.23 -21.02
CA ASP A 462 -29.41 -18.68 -20.87
C ASP A 462 -30.36 -19.18 -19.76
N ALA A 463 -30.43 -18.45 -18.64
CA ALA A 463 -31.34 -18.77 -17.55
C ALA A 463 -32.82 -18.55 -17.92
N VAL A 464 -33.14 -17.52 -18.70
CA VAL A 464 -34.47 -17.23 -19.18
C VAL A 464 -34.88 -18.29 -20.22
N ILE A 465 -33.99 -18.66 -21.11
CA ILE A 465 -34.24 -19.71 -22.12
C ILE A 465 -34.47 -21.06 -21.43
N SER A 466 -33.65 -21.47 -20.47
CA SER A 466 -33.78 -22.71 -19.75
C SER A 466 -35.06 -22.78 -18.91
N SER A 467 -35.48 -21.66 -18.29
CA SER A 467 -36.75 -21.60 -17.56
C SER A 467 -37.98 -21.69 -18.50
N SER A 468 -37.86 -21.12 -19.71
CA SER A 468 -38.90 -21.18 -20.75
C SER A 468 -39.07 -22.58 -21.32
N TYR A 469 -37.99 -23.38 -21.39
CA TYR A 469 -38.09 -24.80 -21.79
C TYR A 469 -38.71 -25.67 -20.71
N MET A 470 -38.38 -25.43 -19.42
CA MET A 470 -39.01 -26.21 -18.31
C MET A 470 -40.53 -25.95 -18.16
N THR A 471 -41.01 -24.75 -18.50
CA THR A 471 -42.44 -24.44 -18.47
C THR A 471 -43.21 -25.02 -19.65
N LYS A 472 -42.53 -25.42 -20.73
CA LYS A 472 -43.17 -26.06 -21.88
C LYS A 472 -43.24 -27.59 -21.80
N GLU A 473 -42.47 -28.21 -20.88
CA GLU A 473 -42.54 -29.65 -20.62
C GLU A 473 -43.57 -30.05 -19.53
N VAL A 474 -44.23 -29.09 -18.90
CA VAL A 474 -45.23 -29.31 -17.83
C VAL A 474 -46.66 -29.01 -18.30
N VAL A 475 -46.85 -28.66 -19.57
CA VAL A 475 -48.16 -28.53 -20.24
C VAL A 475 -48.28 -29.61 -21.31
#